data_c8d477e60233f4c2bf2c1776bb4821d4
#
_entry.id   c8d477e60233f4c2bf2c1776bb4821d4
#
_cell.length_a   1.000
_cell.length_b   1.000
_cell.length_c   1.000
_cell.angle_alpha   90.00
_cell.angle_beta   90.00
_cell.angle_gamma   90.00
#
_symmetry.space_group_name_H-M   'P 1'
#
loop_
_entity.id
_entity.type
_entity.pdbx_description
1 polymer ?
#
loop_
_entity_poly.entity_id
_entity_poly.type
_entity_poly.pdbx_seq_one_letter_code
_entity_poly.pdbx_strand_id
1 'polypeptide(L)'
;MRHLMNPLDFTVEELDKLFDLADDIKADPGKYAHACEGKKLATCFYEPSTRTRLSFEAAMLNLGGQVLGFSDAGSSSASKGESVSDTIRIISCYADICAMRHPKEGAPMVAASRSGIPVINAGDGGHQHPTQTLTDLLTIRALKGRLGHFTIGLCGDLKFGRTVHSLINALIRYPDIHFIFISPPELKVPDYITDMLAEKGVTYEEVIRLEDSIDRLDLLYMTRVQRERFFNEEDYVRLKDFYILNKEKMKLAKDDMLVLHPLPRVNEISVEVDEDPRAVYFKQAQYGVYVRMALILTLLESAG
;
A
#
# COMPACT_ATOMS: atom_id res chain seq x y z
N MET A 1 -9.43 2.81 -22.04
CA MET A 1 -8.85 3.53 -20.89
C MET A 1 -8.91 2.63 -19.65
N ARG A 2 -7.84 2.53 -18.92
CA ARG A 2 -7.67 1.64 -17.75
C ARG A 2 -7.56 2.45 -16.46
N HIS A 3 -8.03 1.90 -15.35
CA HIS A 3 -7.95 2.48 -14.01
C HIS A 3 -7.27 1.48 -13.07
N LEU A 4 -6.84 1.93 -11.88
CA LEU A 4 -6.43 1.05 -10.79
C LEU A 4 -7.37 1.27 -9.59
N MET A 5 -8.31 0.35 -9.37
CA MET A 5 -9.26 0.39 -8.25
C MET A 5 -8.90 -0.63 -7.17
N ASN A 6 -8.37 -1.78 -7.59
CA ASN A 6 -8.07 -2.92 -6.74
C ASN A 6 -6.67 -3.46 -7.09
N PRO A 7 -5.90 -4.02 -6.13
CA PRO A 7 -4.62 -4.67 -6.45
C PRO A 7 -4.71 -5.79 -7.49
N LEU A 8 -5.90 -6.38 -7.65
CA LEU A 8 -6.15 -7.47 -8.59
C LEU A 8 -6.54 -7.00 -10.02
N ASP A 9 -6.61 -5.70 -10.28
CA ASP A 9 -6.92 -5.16 -11.61
C ASP A 9 -5.82 -5.41 -12.65
N PHE A 10 -4.63 -5.78 -12.19
CA PHE A 10 -3.51 -6.24 -13.01
C PHE A 10 -3.30 -7.74 -12.84
N THR A 11 -3.05 -8.46 -13.94
CA THR A 11 -2.61 -9.86 -13.87
C THR A 11 -1.19 -9.94 -13.30
N VAL A 12 -0.72 -11.16 -12.96
CA VAL A 12 0.66 -11.34 -12.47
C VAL A 12 1.67 -10.90 -13.52
N GLU A 13 1.44 -11.24 -14.79
CA GLU A 13 2.30 -10.88 -15.92
C GLU A 13 2.32 -9.36 -16.18
N GLU A 14 1.20 -8.68 -15.92
CA GLU A 14 1.15 -7.22 -16.00
C GLU A 14 1.86 -6.56 -14.83
N LEU A 15 1.76 -7.14 -13.62
CA LEU A 15 2.53 -6.68 -12.47
C LEU A 15 4.04 -6.87 -12.68
N ASP A 16 4.46 -7.99 -13.28
CA ASP A 16 5.86 -8.21 -13.59
C ASP A 16 6.40 -7.14 -14.55
N LYS A 17 5.66 -6.80 -15.60
CA LYS A 17 6.02 -5.70 -16.53
C LYS A 17 6.06 -4.35 -15.83
N LEU A 18 5.10 -4.08 -14.93
CA LEU A 18 5.06 -2.85 -14.14
C LEU A 18 6.28 -2.74 -13.22
N PHE A 19 6.67 -3.85 -12.58
CA PHE A 19 7.83 -3.89 -11.70
C PHE A 19 9.15 -3.83 -12.48
N ASP A 20 9.23 -4.46 -13.66
CA ASP A 20 10.39 -4.32 -14.55
C ASP A 20 10.58 -2.86 -14.96
N LEU A 21 9.50 -2.15 -15.32
CA LEU A 21 9.54 -0.72 -15.62
C LEU A 21 9.97 0.09 -14.39
N ALA A 22 9.47 -0.22 -13.19
CA ALA A 22 9.87 0.46 -11.97
C ALA A 22 11.36 0.24 -11.63
N ASP A 23 11.89 -0.95 -11.89
CA ASP A 23 13.32 -1.27 -11.72
C ASP A 23 14.19 -0.55 -12.76
N ASP A 24 13.74 -0.42 -14.01
CA ASP A 24 14.43 0.36 -15.05
C ASP A 24 14.44 1.87 -14.70
N ILE A 25 13.31 2.41 -14.24
CA ILE A 25 13.23 3.80 -13.73
C ILE A 25 14.19 4.00 -12.56
N LYS A 26 14.27 3.06 -11.61
CA LYS A 26 15.18 3.15 -10.48
C LYS A 26 16.66 3.10 -10.91
N ALA A 27 16.98 2.29 -11.92
CA ALA A 27 18.34 2.14 -12.43
C ALA A 27 18.83 3.38 -13.20
N ASP A 28 17.95 4.02 -13.97
CA ASP A 28 18.24 5.23 -14.72
C ASP A 28 17.05 6.22 -14.71
N PRO A 29 16.89 6.99 -13.61
CA PRO A 29 15.79 7.97 -13.51
C PRO A 29 15.88 9.07 -14.58
N GLY A 30 17.07 9.39 -15.06
CA GLY A 30 17.31 10.43 -16.08
C GLY A 30 16.62 10.11 -17.41
N LYS A 31 16.57 8.83 -17.79
CA LYS A 31 15.89 8.34 -18.99
C LYS A 31 14.40 8.71 -19.03
N TYR A 32 13.78 8.85 -17.85
CA TYR A 32 12.34 9.10 -17.70
C TYR A 32 11.99 10.54 -17.31
N ALA A 33 12.98 11.43 -17.13
CA ALA A 33 12.79 12.79 -16.63
C ALA A 33 11.87 13.69 -17.51
N HIS A 34 11.60 13.30 -18.75
CA HIS A 34 10.72 14.00 -19.68
C HIS A 34 9.53 13.13 -20.18
N ALA A 35 9.32 11.94 -19.61
CA ALA A 35 8.32 10.98 -20.10
C ALA A 35 6.87 11.49 -19.95
N CYS A 36 6.61 12.40 -19.01
CA CYS A 36 5.31 13.05 -18.81
C CYS A 36 5.35 14.57 -19.08
N GLU A 37 6.26 15.05 -19.92
CA GLU A 37 6.31 16.47 -20.28
C GLU A 37 4.96 16.93 -20.88
N GLY A 38 4.41 18.04 -20.37
CA GLY A 38 3.10 18.57 -20.75
C GLY A 38 1.90 17.85 -20.11
N LYS A 39 2.10 16.73 -19.40
CA LYS A 39 1.04 15.99 -18.70
C LYS A 39 0.83 16.49 -17.28
N LYS A 40 -0.41 16.35 -16.77
CA LYS A 40 -0.82 16.76 -15.43
C LYS A 40 -1.44 15.62 -14.66
N LEU A 41 -0.96 15.41 -13.44
CA LEU A 41 -1.60 14.54 -12.44
C LEU A 41 -2.47 15.39 -11.51
N ALA A 42 -3.74 15.01 -11.35
CA ALA A 42 -4.59 15.54 -10.30
C ALA A 42 -4.48 14.67 -9.03
N THR A 43 -4.15 15.28 -7.88
CA THR A 43 -4.20 14.64 -6.56
C THR A 43 -5.46 15.08 -5.82
N CYS A 44 -6.54 14.28 -5.87
CA CYS A 44 -7.85 14.58 -5.27
C CYS A 44 -7.96 13.85 -3.93
N PHE A 45 -7.48 14.47 -2.86
CA PHE A 45 -7.45 13.87 -1.52
C PHE A 45 -8.53 14.48 -0.64
N TYR A 46 -9.61 13.72 -0.41
CA TYR A 46 -10.74 14.11 0.44
C TYR A 46 -10.50 13.88 1.93
N GLU A 47 -9.45 13.16 2.26
CA GLU A 47 -8.91 12.98 3.61
C GLU A 47 -7.39 13.17 3.63
N PRO A 48 -6.81 13.68 4.72
CA PRO A 48 -5.36 13.92 4.81
C PRO A 48 -4.54 12.64 4.61
N SER A 49 -3.55 12.70 3.76
CA SER A 49 -2.56 11.65 3.57
C SER A 49 -1.24 12.20 3.03
N THR A 50 -0.36 12.60 3.91
CA THR A 50 0.91 13.25 3.55
C THR A 50 1.77 12.37 2.64
N ARG A 51 2.07 11.14 3.06
CA ARG A 51 3.00 10.26 2.33
C ARG A 51 2.46 9.86 0.95
N THR A 52 1.20 9.39 0.89
CA THR A 52 0.63 8.93 -0.39
C THR A 52 0.56 10.07 -1.39
N ARG A 53 0.08 11.25 -0.97
CA ARG A 53 -0.01 12.43 -1.81
C ARG A 53 1.36 12.85 -2.32
N LEU A 54 2.31 13.13 -1.42
CA LEU A 54 3.67 13.56 -1.78
C LEU A 54 4.39 12.53 -2.66
N SER A 55 4.16 11.22 -2.45
CA SER A 55 4.75 10.19 -3.28
C SER A 55 4.20 10.20 -4.71
N PHE A 56 2.89 10.45 -4.92
CA PHE A 56 2.32 10.63 -6.25
C PHE A 56 2.81 11.90 -6.93
N GLU A 57 2.86 13.01 -6.19
CA GLU A 57 3.37 14.27 -6.68
C GLU A 57 4.85 14.17 -7.08
N ALA A 58 5.68 13.57 -6.23
CA ALA A 58 7.08 13.30 -6.53
C ALA A 58 7.23 12.40 -7.77
N ALA A 59 6.40 11.34 -7.89
CA ALA A 59 6.43 10.45 -9.04
C ALA A 59 6.16 11.20 -10.35
N MET A 60 5.12 12.05 -10.38
CA MET A 60 4.79 12.83 -11.58
C MET A 60 5.85 13.88 -11.91
N LEU A 61 6.37 14.59 -10.90
CA LEU A 61 7.43 15.58 -11.08
C LEU A 61 8.73 14.93 -11.58
N ASN A 62 9.11 13.76 -11.06
CA ASN A 62 10.27 13.01 -11.53
C ASN A 62 10.14 12.54 -12.99
N LEU A 63 8.91 12.41 -13.50
CA LEU A 63 8.62 12.10 -14.90
C LEU A 63 8.57 13.37 -15.80
N GLY A 64 8.82 14.55 -15.24
CA GLY A 64 8.76 15.83 -15.98
C GLY A 64 7.35 16.39 -16.15
N GLY A 65 6.34 15.80 -15.49
CA GLY A 65 4.96 16.28 -15.51
C GLY A 65 4.68 17.38 -14.48
N GLN A 66 3.43 17.76 -14.38
CA GLN A 66 2.92 18.78 -13.46
C GLN A 66 1.87 18.18 -12.53
N VAL A 67 1.64 18.84 -11.39
CA VAL A 67 0.65 18.40 -10.40
C VAL A 67 -0.34 19.53 -10.06
N LEU A 68 -1.59 19.14 -9.84
CA LEU A 68 -2.64 20.00 -9.31
C LEU A 68 -3.54 19.19 -8.37
N GLY A 69 -4.34 19.83 -7.54
CA GLY A 69 -5.25 19.09 -6.67
C GLY A 69 -5.53 19.75 -5.35
N PHE A 70 -6.11 18.98 -4.42
CA PHE A 70 -6.44 19.42 -3.06
C PHE A 70 -6.09 18.33 -2.05
N SER A 71 -5.94 18.71 -0.77
CA SER A 71 -5.43 17.83 0.30
C SER A 71 -6.48 17.40 1.33
N ASP A 72 -7.68 18.02 1.27
CA ASP A 72 -8.83 17.70 2.13
C ASP A 72 -10.13 18.16 1.47
N ALA A 73 -11.27 17.60 1.91
CA ALA A 73 -12.58 17.95 1.37
C ALA A 73 -12.97 19.42 1.64
N GLY A 74 -12.51 19.98 2.75
CA GLY A 74 -12.81 21.38 3.15
C GLY A 74 -12.21 22.41 2.21
N SER A 75 -11.09 22.09 1.56
CA SER A 75 -10.42 22.95 0.58
C SER A 75 -10.93 22.77 -0.86
N SER A 76 -11.98 21.97 -1.07
CA SER A 76 -12.56 21.66 -2.37
C SER A 76 -14.06 22.00 -2.46
N SER A 77 -14.62 21.93 -3.66
CA SER A 77 -16.07 22.11 -3.89
C SER A 77 -16.94 21.05 -3.21
N ALA A 78 -16.35 19.93 -2.72
CA ALA A 78 -17.06 18.95 -1.91
C ALA A 78 -17.64 19.56 -0.62
N SER A 79 -16.98 20.58 -0.05
CA SER A 79 -17.50 21.35 1.10
C SER A 79 -18.82 22.07 0.80
N LYS A 80 -19.13 22.31 -0.48
CA LYS A 80 -20.38 22.92 -0.97
C LYS A 80 -21.39 21.87 -1.43
N GLY A 81 -21.09 20.57 -1.29
CA GLY A 81 -21.97 19.47 -1.69
C GLY A 81 -21.76 18.94 -3.11
N GLU A 82 -20.65 19.32 -3.80
CA GLU A 82 -20.34 18.77 -5.12
C GLU A 82 -20.09 17.24 -5.02
N SER A 83 -20.71 16.51 -5.95
CA SER A 83 -20.56 15.06 -5.98
C SER A 83 -19.19 14.62 -6.52
N VAL A 84 -18.71 13.42 -6.11
CA VAL A 84 -17.50 12.81 -6.68
C VAL A 84 -17.60 12.69 -8.21
N SER A 85 -18.80 12.40 -8.73
CA SER A 85 -19.05 12.29 -10.17
C SER A 85 -18.87 13.60 -10.92
N ASP A 86 -19.27 14.71 -10.32
CA ASP A 86 -19.09 16.03 -10.94
C ASP A 86 -17.65 16.50 -10.80
N THR A 87 -17.07 16.32 -9.60
CA THR A 87 -15.65 16.65 -9.38
C THR A 87 -14.75 15.96 -10.40
N ILE A 88 -14.90 14.65 -10.64
CA ILE A 88 -14.00 13.95 -11.57
C ILE A 88 -14.19 14.39 -13.03
N ARG A 89 -15.41 14.77 -13.43
CA ARG A 89 -15.66 15.32 -14.77
C ARG A 89 -14.96 16.65 -14.97
N ILE A 90 -14.98 17.52 -13.96
CA ILE A 90 -14.26 18.80 -13.99
C ILE A 90 -12.75 18.56 -14.00
N ILE A 91 -12.24 17.66 -13.14
CA ILE A 91 -10.83 17.30 -13.10
C ILE A 91 -10.37 16.72 -14.46
N SER A 92 -11.21 15.95 -15.14
CA SER A 92 -10.91 15.42 -16.48
C SER A 92 -10.72 16.50 -17.56
N CYS A 93 -11.22 17.73 -17.31
CA CYS A 93 -10.96 18.88 -18.18
C CYS A 93 -9.58 19.52 -17.92
N TYR A 94 -8.94 19.25 -16.79
CA TYR A 94 -7.75 19.95 -16.33
C TYR A 94 -6.49 19.07 -16.25
N ALA A 95 -6.66 17.76 -16.13
CA ALA A 95 -5.58 16.80 -15.93
C ALA A 95 -5.67 15.61 -16.88
N ASP A 96 -4.57 14.87 -17.00
CA ASP A 96 -4.46 13.68 -17.85
C ASP A 96 -4.61 12.38 -17.07
N ILE A 97 -4.44 12.41 -15.74
CA ILE A 97 -4.57 11.28 -14.82
C ILE A 97 -4.94 11.78 -13.43
N CYS A 98 -5.68 11.01 -12.65
CA CYS A 98 -6.11 11.38 -11.30
C CYS A 98 -5.74 10.30 -10.28
N ALA A 99 -5.09 10.69 -9.18
CA ALA A 99 -4.97 9.89 -7.95
C ALA A 99 -6.00 10.39 -6.93
N MET A 100 -6.99 9.55 -6.60
CA MET A 100 -8.08 9.90 -5.69
C MET A 100 -7.96 9.11 -4.38
N ARG A 101 -8.03 9.84 -3.26
CA ARG A 101 -8.19 9.26 -1.92
C ARG A 101 -9.47 9.78 -1.29
N HIS A 102 -10.30 8.87 -0.76
CA HIS A 102 -11.62 9.22 -0.24
C HIS A 102 -11.95 8.44 1.04
N PRO A 103 -12.63 9.03 2.05
CA PRO A 103 -13.05 8.32 3.26
C PRO A 103 -14.17 7.30 3.02
N LYS A 104 -14.98 7.47 1.96
CA LYS A 104 -16.05 6.52 1.62
C LYS A 104 -15.54 5.45 0.69
N GLU A 105 -15.83 4.19 1.05
CA GLU A 105 -15.54 3.00 0.24
C GLU A 105 -16.24 3.09 -1.13
N GLY A 106 -15.53 2.67 -2.18
CA GLY A 106 -16.03 2.68 -3.55
C GLY A 106 -16.10 4.07 -4.24
N ALA A 107 -15.79 5.17 -3.55
CA ALA A 107 -15.84 6.50 -4.18
C ALA A 107 -14.87 6.64 -5.38
N PRO A 108 -13.62 6.12 -5.37
CA PRO A 108 -12.77 6.11 -6.56
C PRO A 108 -13.34 5.29 -7.71
N MET A 109 -14.10 4.22 -7.44
CA MET A 109 -14.77 3.41 -8.47
C MET A 109 -15.89 4.21 -9.15
N VAL A 110 -16.68 4.98 -8.35
CA VAL A 110 -17.67 5.90 -8.89
C VAL A 110 -17.01 6.98 -9.75
N ALA A 111 -15.88 7.54 -9.31
CA ALA A 111 -15.09 8.47 -10.10
C ALA A 111 -14.63 7.84 -11.41
N ALA A 112 -14.01 6.65 -11.39
CA ALA A 112 -13.55 5.93 -12.56
C ALA A 112 -14.65 5.71 -13.61
N SER A 113 -15.88 5.35 -13.16
CA SER A 113 -17.03 5.15 -14.05
C SER A 113 -17.54 6.42 -14.75
N ARG A 114 -17.12 7.59 -14.33
CA ARG A 114 -17.54 8.91 -14.85
C ARG A 114 -16.39 9.74 -15.42
N SER A 115 -15.18 9.23 -15.30
CA SER A 115 -13.95 9.93 -15.68
C SER A 115 -13.68 9.86 -17.18
N GLY A 116 -13.15 10.94 -17.74
CA GLY A 116 -12.54 10.97 -19.07
C GLY A 116 -11.02 10.69 -19.07
N ILE A 117 -10.43 10.43 -17.89
CA ILE A 117 -9.01 10.19 -17.69
C ILE A 117 -8.78 8.97 -16.77
N PRO A 118 -7.61 8.32 -16.79
CA PRO A 118 -7.29 7.26 -15.83
C PRO A 118 -7.44 7.73 -14.39
N VAL A 119 -8.03 6.88 -13.53
CA VAL A 119 -8.17 7.11 -12.09
C VAL A 119 -7.42 6.02 -11.32
N ILE A 120 -6.67 6.45 -10.32
CA ILE A 120 -5.95 5.59 -9.39
C ILE A 120 -6.60 5.72 -8.01
N ASN A 121 -7.04 4.60 -7.43
CA ASN A 121 -7.46 4.54 -6.05
C ASN A 121 -6.22 4.67 -5.13
N ALA A 122 -6.06 5.84 -4.49
CA ALA A 122 -5.00 6.14 -3.53
C ALA A 122 -5.41 5.81 -2.07
N GLY A 123 -6.50 5.07 -1.90
CA GLY A 123 -7.09 4.62 -0.64
C GLY A 123 -8.53 5.06 -0.48
N ASP A 124 -9.44 4.12 -0.19
CA ASP A 124 -10.87 4.36 0.00
C ASP A 124 -11.37 3.78 1.34
N GLY A 125 -11.43 4.63 2.34
CA GLY A 125 -11.93 4.28 3.67
C GLY A 125 -11.19 3.10 4.31
N GLY A 126 -11.92 2.09 4.75
CA GLY A 126 -11.39 0.83 5.29
C GLY A 126 -11.17 -0.26 4.24
N HIS A 127 -11.55 -0.02 2.97
CA HIS A 127 -11.68 -1.05 1.95
C HIS A 127 -10.35 -1.41 1.26
N GLN A 128 -9.77 -0.52 0.44
CA GLN A 128 -8.61 -0.83 -0.39
C GLN A 128 -7.50 0.22 -0.32
N HIS A 129 -6.25 -0.22 -0.53
CA HIS A 129 -5.12 0.68 -0.78
C HIS A 129 -4.19 0.06 -1.84
N PRO A 130 -4.64 -0.04 -3.11
CA PRO A 130 -3.94 -0.82 -4.13
C PRO A 130 -2.50 -0.36 -4.36
N THR A 131 -2.23 0.93 -4.29
CA THR A 131 -0.87 1.44 -4.51
C THR A 131 0.08 1.15 -3.35
N GLN A 132 -0.42 0.90 -2.13
CA GLN A 132 0.42 0.37 -1.05
C GLN A 132 0.80 -1.08 -1.34
N THR A 133 -0.15 -1.90 -1.78
CA THR A 133 0.12 -3.28 -2.18
C THR A 133 1.17 -3.36 -3.29
N LEU A 134 1.09 -2.51 -4.32
CA LEU A 134 2.12 -2.44 -5.37
C LEU A 134 3.49 -2.04 -4.79
N THR A 135 3.52 -1.11 -3.84
CA THR A 135 4.75 -0.71 -3.14
C THR A 135 5.36 -1.89 -2.38
N ASP A 136 4.53 -2.63 -1.65
CA ASP A 136 4.96 -3.78 -0.84
C ASP A 136 5.50 -4.90 -1.74
N LEU A 137 4.79 -5.25 -2.81
CA LEU A 137 5.22 -6.27 -3.77
C LEU A 137 6.53 -5.90 -4.47
N LEU A 138 6.67 -4.66 -4.97
CA LEU A 138 7.92 -4.20 -5.57
C LEU A 138 9.08 -4.26 -4.57
N THR A 139 8.85 -3.87 -3.32
CA THR A 139 9.87 -3.90 -2.27
C THR A 139 10.32 -5.33 -1.99
N ILE A 140 9.38 -6.27 -1.84
CA ILE A 140 9.67 -7.69 -1.63
C ILE A 140 10.45 -8.24 -2.82
N ARG A 141 9.97 -8.04 -4.06
CA ARG A 141 10.64 -8.48 -5.28
C ARG A 141 12.06 -7.94 -5.38
N ALA A 142 12.24 -6.65 -5.17
CA ALA A 142 13.54 -6.00 -5.32
C ALA A 142 14.57 -6.42 -4.26
N LEU A 143 14.13 -6.77 -3.04
CA LEU A 143 15.04 -7.10 -1.93
C LEU A 143 15.18 -8.61 -1.66
N LYS A 144 14.15 -9.41 -1.97
CA LYS A 144 14.20 -10.89 -1.87
C LYS A 144 14.46 -11.56 -3.22
N GLY A 145 14.36 -10.84 -4.34
CA GLY A 145 14.51 -11.39 -5.68
C GLY A 145 13.36 -12.27 -6.16
N ARG A 146 12.29 -12.38 -5.38
CA ARG A 146 11.13 -13.25 -5.66
C ARG A 146 9.87 -12.78 -4.95
N LEU A 147 8.69 -13.20 -5.45
CA LEU A 147 7.37 -12.96 -4.84
C LEU A 147 6.69 -14.24 -4.36
N GLY A 148 7.40 -15.34 -4.27
CA GLY A 148 6.93 -16.63 -3.75
C GLY A 148 8.01 -17.35 -2.96
N HIS A 149 7.70 -18.57 -2.46
CA HIS A 149 8.61 -19.44 -1.72
C HIS A 149 9.18 -18.77 -0.46
N PHE A 150 8.32 -18.19 0.37
CA PHE A 150 8.72 -17.57 1.63
C PHE A 150 7.63 -17.64 2.70
N THR A 151 8.05 -17.48 3.96
CA THR A 151 7.17 -17.31 5.11
C THR A 151 7.07 -15.82 5.46
N ILE A 152 5.83 -15.30 5.51
CA ILE A 152 5.54 -13.91 5.89
C ILE A 152 4.76 -13.86 7.19
N GLY A 153 5.30 -13.16 8.19
CA GLY A 153 4.60 -12.78 9.41
C GLY A 153 3.86 -11.46 9.21
N LEU A 154 2.56 -11.44 9.47
CA LEU A 154 1.73 -10.23 9.50
C LEU A 154 1.41 -9.95 10.96
N CYS A 155 1.92 -8.84 11.51
CA CYS A 155 1.90 -8.57 12.95
C CYS A 155 1.18 -7.27 13.30
N GLY A 156 0.27 -7.34 14.25
CA GLY A 156 -0.44 -6.18 14.81
C GLY A 156 -1.95 -6.22 14.62
N ASP A 157 -2.54 -5.17 14.05
CA ASP A 157 -3.98 -5.09 13.77
C ASP A 157 -4.30 -5.77 12.44
N LEU A 158 -4.64 -7.04 12.50
CA LEU A 158 -5.01 -7.84 11.32
C LEU A 158 -6.51 -7.79 11.02
N LYS A 159 -7.33 -7.33 12.00
CA LYS A 159 -8.78 -7.26 11.85
C LYS A 159 -9.21 -6.09 10.96
N PHE A 160 -8.63 -4.92 11.18
CA PHE A 160 -8.99 -3.68 10.46
C PHE A 160 -7.90 -3.23 9.47
N GLY A 161 -6.83 -4.01 9.36
CA GLY A 161 -5.66 -3.71 8.54
C GLY A 161 -5.91 -3.89 7.05
N ARG A 162 -6.55 -2.92 6.36
CA ARG A 162 -6.80 -3.00 4.90
C ARG A 162 -5.54 -3.28 4.07
N THR A 163 -4.37 -2.77 4.48
CA THR A 163 -3.09 -3.04 3.80
C THR A 163 -2.70 -4.51 3.92
N VAL A 164 -2.97 -5.13 5.07
CA VAL A 164 -2.77 -6.57 5.31
C VAL A 164 -3.67 -7.39 4.39
N HIS A 165 -4.98 -7.09 4.39
CA HIS A 165 -5.94 -7.83 3.56
C HIS A 165 -5.63 -7.72 2.07
N SER A 166 -5.29 -6.51 1.59
CA SER A 166 -4.90 -6.28 0.21
C SER A 166 -3.59 -7.01 -0.15
N LEU A 167 -2.61 -7.03 0.76
CA LEU A 167 -1.35 -7.73 0.55
C LEU A 167 -1.55 -9.26 0.51
N ILE A 168 -2.35 -9.83 1.41
CA ILE A 168 -2.70 -11.26 1.39
C ILE A 168 -3.32 -11.62 0.04
N ASN A 169 -4.36 -10.87 -0.40
CA ASN A 169 -5.04 -11.10 -1.68
C ASN A 169 -4.08 -11.05 -2.89
N ALA A 170 -3.09 -10.19 -2.84
CA ALA A 170 -2.09 -10.10 -3.90
C ALA A 170 -1.09 -11.25 -3.85
N LEU A 171 -0.59 -11.61 -2.66
CA LEU A 171 0.44 -12.63 -2.47
C LEU A 171 -0.05 -14.05 -2.76
N ILE A 172 -1.30 -14.39 -2.47
CA ILE A 172 -1.86 -15.73 -2.76
C ILE A 172 -1.87 -16.10 -4.26
N ARG A 173 -1.53 -15.18 -5.13
CA ARG A 173 -1.37 -15.39 -6.58
C ARG A 173 0.02 -15.93 -6.94
N TYR A 174 0.94 -15.94 -5.99
CA TYR A 174 2.32 -16.41 -6.15
C TYR A 174 2.50 -17.77 -5.43
N PRO A 175 3.44 -18.61 -5.86
CA PRO A 175 3.61 -19.95 -5.33
C PRO A 175 4.21 -19.98 -3.93
N ASP A 176 3.85 -21.01 -3.16
CA ASP A 176 4.49 -21.43 -1.90
C ASP A 176 4.69 -20.31 -0.90
N ILE A 177 3.61 -19.59 -0.58
CA ILE A 177 3.60 -18.60 0.50
C ILE A 177 2.98 -19.22 1.73
N HIS A 178 3.66 -19.11 2.86
CA HIS A 178 3.13 -19.47 4.17
C HIS A 178 2.90 -18.21 4.99
N PHE A 179 1.68 -18.01 5.48
CA PHE A 179 1.33 -16.87 6.32
C PHE A 179 1.40 -17.22 7.80
N ILE A 180 2.00 -16.35 8.61
CA ILE A 180 1.91 -16.41 10.07
C ILE A 180 1.19 -15.13 10.54
N PHE A 181 -0.02 -15.28 11.07
CA PHE A 181 -0.81 -14.21 11.61
C PHE A 181 -0.47 -14.01 13.09
N ILE A 182 0.10 -12.86 13.41
CA ILE A 182 0.64 -12.55 14.74
C ILE A 182 -0.21 -11.43 15.32
N SER A 183 -1.22 -11.79 16.12
CA SER A 183 -2.17 -10.83 16.69
C SER A 183 -2.79 -11.33 17.99
N PRO A 184 -3.26 -10.41 18.87
CA PRO A 184 -4.12 -10.81 19.97
C PRO A 184 -5.48 -11.28 19.43
N PRO A 185 -6.22 -12.10 20.17
CA PRO A 185 -7.50 -12.66 19.71
C PRO A 185 -8.51 -11.62 19.21
N GLU A 186 -8.50 -10.42 19.81
CA GLU A 186 -9.40 -9.32 19.46
C GLU A 186 -9.10 -8.66 18.10
N LEU A 187 -7.85 -8.79 17.63
CA LEU A 187 -7.35 -8.21 16.38
C LEU A 187 -6.95 -9.26 15.35
N LYS A 188 -7.41 -10.50 15.52
CA LYS A 188 -7.14 -11.58 14.56
C LYS A 188 -7.67 -11.27 13.17
N VAL A 189 -7.09 -11.88 12.17
CA VAL A 189 -7.56 -11.79 10.78
C VAL A 189 -9.02 -12.26 10.69
N PRO A 190 -9.89 -11.59 9.90
CA PRO A 190 -11.28 -12.00 9.73
C PRO A 190 -11.43 -13.37 9.07
N ASP A 191 -12.48 -14.11 9.45
CA ASP A 191 -12.73 -15.48 8.99
C ASP A 191 -12.81 -15.57 7.45
N TYR A 192 -13.33 -14.55 6.75
CA TYR A 192 -13.38 -14.58 5.28
C TYR A 192 -11.98 -14.64 4.62
N ILE A 193 -10.93 -14.17 5.29
CA ILE A 193 -9.54 -14.31 4.81
C ILE A 193 -9.06 -15.75 5.00
N THR A 194 -9.29 -16.32 6.18
CA THR A 194 -8.89 -17.73 6.45
C THR A 194 -9.64 -18.72 5.57
N ASP A 195 -10.93 -18.48 5.34
CA ASP A 195 -11.76 -19.28 4.43
C ASP A 195 -11.21 -19.24 3.00
N MET A 196 -10.87 -18.04 2.51
CA MET A 196 -10.25 -17.84 1.19
C MET A 196 -8.89 -18.55 1.08
N LEU A 197 -8.05 -18.50 2.11
CA LEU A 197 -6.77 -19.23 2.13
C LEU A 197 -6.98 -20.74 2.06
N ALA A 198 -7.94 -21.26 2.84
CA ALA A 198 -8.30 -22.67 2.86
C ALA A 198 -8.83 -23.13 1.49
N GLU A 199 -9.72 -22.36 0.85
CA GLU A 199 -10.23 -22.65 -0.50
C GLU A 199 -9.13 -22.71 -1.55
N LYS A 200 -8.07 -21.88 -1.40
CA LYS A 200 -6.92 -21.85 -2.32
C LYS A 200 -5.79 -22.80 -1.95
N GLY A 201 -5.94 -23.56 -0.85
CA GLY A 201 -4.90 -24.47 -0.36
C GLY A 201 -3.63 -23.77 0.12
N VAL A 202 -3.72 -22.48 0.50
CA VAL A 202 -2.60 -21.70 1.02
C VAL A 202 -2.47 -21.94 2.52
N THR A 203 -1.27 -22.27 2.98
CA THR A 203 -1.01 -22.61 4.39
C THR A 203 -0.88 -21.37 5.26
N TYR A 204 -1.43 -21.41 6.46
CA TYR A 204 -1.27 -20.36 7.45
C TYR A 204 -1.27 -20.94 8.88
N GLU A 205 -0.77 -20.15 9.82
CA GLU A 205 -0.93 -20.38 11.26
C GLU A 205 -1.23 -19.07 11.99
N GLU A 206 -1.90 -19.16 13.13
CA GLU A 206 -2.18 -18.03 14.02
C GLU A 206 -1.38 -18.16 15.30
N VAL A 207 -0.65 -17.13 15.68
CA VAL A 207 0.14 -17.06 16.92
C VAL A 207 -0.14 -15.74 17.64
N ILE A 208 0.02 -15.75 18.98
CA ILE A 208 -0.23 -14.55 19.78
C ILE A 208 1.05 -13.73 19.94
N ARG A 209 2.21 -14.37 20.07
CA ARG A 209 3.48 -13.70 20.37
C ARG A 209 4.39 -13.71 19.16
N LEU A 210 5.01 -12.55 18.89
CA LEU A 210 5.98 -12.43 17.80
C LEU A 210 7.18 -13.36 18.00
N GLU A 211 7.63 -13.52 19.24
CA GLU A 211 8.77 -14.34 19.60
C GLU A 211 8.59 -15.83 19.29
N ASP A 212 7.33 -16.29 19.19
CA ASP A 212 7.02 -17.71 18.91
C ASP A 212 7.20 -18.08 17.43
N SER A 213 7.50 -17.08 16.57
CA SER A 213 7.57 -17.30 15.11
C SER A 213 8.65 -16.51 14.38
N ILE A 214 9.23 -15.48 14.98
CA ILE A 214 10.13 -14.53 14.30
C ILE A 214 11.37 -15.20 13.69
N ASP A 215 11.85 -16.29 14.27
CA ASP A 215 12.98 -17.08 13.79
C ASP A 215 12.71 -17.85 12.49
N ARG A 216 11.43 -18.00 12.11
CA ARG A 216 10.98 -18.70 10.90
C ARG A 216 10.65 -17.76 9.73
N LEU A 217 10.51 -16.46 10.00
CA LEU A 217 10.08 -15.48 9.03
C LEU A 217 11.17 -15.12 8.02
N ASP A 218 10.78 -15.00 6.76
CA ASP A 218 11.56 -14.36 5.70
C ASP A 218 11.19 -12.89 5.57
N LEU A 219 9.93 -12.57 5.89
CA LEU A 219 9.36 -11.23 5.88
C LEU A 219 8.54 -11.02 7.15
N LEU A 220 8.70 -9.86 7.77
CA LEU A 220 7.85 -9.39 8.87
C LEU A 220 7.18 -8.08 8.45
N TYR A 221 5.86 -8.10 8.28
CA TYR A 221 5.05 -6.93 7.98
C TYR A 221 4.37 -6.45 9.25
N MET A 222 4.88 -5.35 9.81
CA MET A 222 4.34 -4.75 11.02
C MET A 222 3.22 -3.76 10.69
N THR A 223 2.18 -3.74 11.51
CA THR A 223 1.11 -2.75 11.44
C THR A 223 0.87 -2.11 12.80
N ARG A 224 0.46 -0.86 12.81
CA ARG A 224 0.04 -0.20 14.04
C ARG A 224 -1.37 -0.62 14.45
N VAL A 225 -1.65 -0.59 15.74
CA VAL A 225 -3.01 -0.68 16.27
C VAL A 225 -3.71 0.66 16.01
N GLN A 226 -4.80 0.65 15.25
CA GLN A 226 -5.48 1.85 14.76
C GLN A 226 -6.50 2.36 15.79
N ARG A 227 -6.14 3.40 16.56
CA ARG A 227 -7.03 4.00 17.58
C ARG A 227 -8.41 4.36 17.04
N GLU A 228 -8.45 4.88 15.83
CA GLU A 228 -9.66 5.33 15.13
C GLU A 228 -10.67 4.20 14.82
N ARG A 229 -10.31 2.95 15.08
CA ARG A 229 -11.15 1.76 14.85
C ARG A 229 -11.75 1.18 16.14
N PHE A 230 -11.36 1.69 17.31
CA PHE A 230 -11.86 1.20 18.59
C PHE A 230 -13.04 2.04 19.07
N PHE A 231 -14.11 1.37 19.48
CA PHE A 231 -15.25 2.01 20.16
C PHE A 231 -14.95 2.33 21.62
N ASN A 232 -14.04 1.56 22.25
CA ASN A 232 -13.64 1.70 23.62
C ASN A 232 -12.16 2.07 23.71
N GLU A 233 -11.86 3.20 24.38
CA GLU A 233 -10.50 3.67 24.61
C GLU A 233 -9.68 2.70 25.48
N GLU A 234 -10.32 1.99 26.42
CA GLU A 234 -9.64 1.03 27.30
C GLU A 234 -9.05 -0.14 26.51
N ASP A 235 -9.78 -0.65 25.52
CA ASP A 235 -9.30 -1.71 24.62
C ASP A 235 -8.12 -1.25 23.79
N TYR A 236 -8.17 -0.04 23.25
CA TYR A 236 -7.04 0.54 22.54
C TYR A 236 -5.80 0.67 23.43
N VAL A 237 -5.95 1.22 24.65
CA VAL A 237 -4.83 1.40 25.58
C VAL A 237 -4.19 0.06 25.96
N ARG A 238 -5.00 -1.00 26.11
CA ARG A 238 -4.52 -2.35 26.42
C ARG A 238 -3.74 -2.98 25.26
N LEU A 239 -4.14 -2.71 24.00
CA LEU A 239 -3.63 -3.40 22.82
C LEU A 239 -2.56 -2.61 22.06
N LYS A 240 -2.50 -1.29 22.19
CA LYS A 240 -1.61 -0.42 21.40
C LYS A 240 -0.12 -0.75 21.53
N ASP A 241 0.30 -1.26 22.70
CA ASP A 241 1.69 -1.59 23.01
C ASP A 241 1.94 -3.12 23.04
N PHE A 242 0.98 -3.91 22.56
CA PHE A 242 1.07 -5.37 22.62
C PHE A 242 2.23 -5.91 21.82
N TYR A 243 2.52 -5.31 20.66
CA TYR A 243 3.65 -5.67 19.81
C TYR A 243 4.58 -4.47 19.67
N ILE A 244 5.78 -4.61 20.24
CA ILE A 244 6.88 -3.67 20.03
C ILE A 244 8.05 -4.47 19.50
N LEU A 245 8.41 -4.23 18.22
CA LEU A 245 9.64 -4.76 17.65
C LEU A 245 10.82 -3.91 18.12
N ASN A 246 11.77 -4.54 18.82
CA ASN A 246 12.97 -3.93 19.35
C ASN A 246 14.22 -4.74 18.96
N LYS A 247 15.40 -4.24 19.33
CA LYS A 247 16.67 -4.92 19.02
C LYS A 247 16.76 -6.34 19.58
N GLU A 248 16.19 -6.60 20.77
CA GLU A 248 16.26 -7.95 21.37
C GLU A 248 15.46 -8.96 20.54
N LYS A 249 14.27 -8.58 20.06
CA LYS A 249 13.48 -9.42 19.15
C LYS A 249 14.15 -9.59 17.81
N MET A 250 14.81 -8.56 17.28
CA MET A 250 15.56 -8.63 16.03
C MET A 250 16.72 -9.62 16.09
N LYS A 251 17.31 -9.89 17.28
CA LYS A 251 18.34 -10.94 17.44
C LYS A 251 17.83 -12.35 17.23
N LEU A 252 16.52 -12.58 17.39
CA LEU A 252 15.89 -13.89 17.19
C LEU A 252 15.58 -14.16 15.70
N ALA A 253 15.53 -13.11 14.90
CA ALA A 253 15.15 -13.18 13.50
C ALA A 253 16.29 -13.72 12.61
N LYS A 254 15.94 -14.31 11.46
CA LYS A 254 16.90 -14.67 10.43
C LYS A 254 17.73 -13.46 9.99
N ASP A 255 18.99 -13.68 9.61
CA ASP A 255 19.90 -12.63 9.15
C ASP A 255 19.40 -11.92 7.88
N ASP A 256 18.62 -12.60 7.05
CA ASP A 256 18.08 -12.10 5.79
C ASP A 256 16.58 -11.75 5.87
N MET A 257 15.95 -11.82 7.06
CA MET A 257 14.56 -11.37 7.24
C MET A 257 14.43 -9.88 6.88
N LEU A 258 13.35 -9.50 6.23
CA LEU A 258 13.05 -8.09 5.98
C LEU A 258 11.87 -7.63 6.83
N VAL A 259 12.01 -6.45 7.44
CA VAL A 259 10.94 -5.78 8.19
C VAL A 259 10.32 -4.69 7.33
N LEU A 260 9.03 -4.86 7.01
CA LEU A 260 8.21 -3.90 6.26
C LEU A 260 7.18 -3.23 7.18
N HIS A 261 6.77 -2.02 6.81
CA HIS A 261 5.72 -1.28 7.50
C HIS A 261 5.09 -0.24 6.55
N PRO A 262 3.76 -0.12 6.45
CA PRO A 262 3.12 0.84 5.55
C PRO A 262 3.25 2.30 6.01
N LEU A 263 3.72 2.52 7.24
CA LEU A 263 3.83 3.83 7.91
C LEU A 263 2.47 4.60 7.97
N PRO A 264 2.27 5.51 8.94
CA PRO A 264 3.22 5.88 10.00
C PRO A 264 3.33 4.80 11.06
N ARG A 265 4.51 4.64 11.62
CA ARG A 265 4.64 3.94 12.91
C ARG A 265 4.45 4.92 14.06
N VAL A 266 4.05 4.41 15.20
CA VAL A 266 3.99 5.15 16.47
C VAL A 266 5.02 4.58 17.43
N ASN A 267 4.74 3.40 18.02
CA ASN A 267 5.61 2.74 19.00
C ASN A 267 5.81 1.24 18.72
N GLU A 268 5.10 0.69 17.72
CA GLU A 268 5.18 -0.73 17.36
C GLU A 268 6.52 -1.17 16.77
N ILE A 269 7.36 -0.23 16.37
CA ILE A 269 8.78 -0.46 16.05
C ILE A 269 9.61 0.57 16.79
N SER A 270 10.50 0.13 17.66
CA SER A 270 11.44 0.99 18.41
C SER A 270 12.39 1.70 17.43
N VAL A 271 12.71 2.96 17.69
CA VAL A 271 13.62 3.78 16.85
C VAL A 271 14.99 3.11 16.66
N GLU A 272 15.47 2.39 17.65
CA GLU A 272 16.74 1.67 17.59
C GLU A 272 16.81 0.58 16.51
N VAL A 273 15.66 0.11 15.99
CA VAL A 273 15.57 -0.86 14.90
C VAL A 273 15.89 -0.22 13.55
N ASP A 274 15.81 1.11 13.44
CA ASP A 274 16.10 1.84 12.19
C ASP A 274 17.53 1.63 11.69
N GLU A 275 18.46 1.33 12.59
CA GLU A 275 19.87 1.06 12.27
C GLU A 275 20.10 -0.40 11.81
N ASP A 276 19.11 -1.27 11.93
CA ASP A 276 19.23 -2.66 11.47
C ASP A 276 19.02 -2.70 9.94
N PRO A 277 19.96 -3.29 9.18
CA PRO A 277 19.87 -3.35 7.71
C PRO A 277 18.63 -4.11 7.20
N ARG A 278 18.02 -4.93 8.02
CA ARG A 278 16.78 -5.67 7.75
C ARG A 278 15.53 -4.77 7.87
N ALA A 279 15.62 -3.60 8.52
CA ALA A 279 14.54 -2.62 8.65
C ALA A 279 14.42 -1.81 7.35
N VAL A 280 13.54 -2.24 6.44
CA VAL A 280 13.49 -1.67 5.08
C VAL A 280 12.29 -0.75 4.82
N TYR A 281 11.50 -0.41 5.82
CA TYR A 281 10.25 0.37 5.67
C TYR A 281 10.46 1.80 5.12
N PHE A 282 11.59 2.44 5.34
CA PHE A 282 11.90 3.72 4.68
C PHE A 282 12.31 3.52 3.21
N LYS A 283 13.05 2.45 2.93
CA LYS A 283 13.36 2.05 1.56
C LYS A 283 12.10 1.62 0.81
N GLN A 284 11.17 0.94 1.48
CA GLN A 284 9.83 0.62 0.98
C GLN A 284 9.09 1.90 0.54
N ALA A 285 9.11 2.97 1.35
CA ALA A 285 8.52 4.24 0.98
C ALA A 285 9.15 4.84 -0.30
N GLN A 286 10.45 4.68 -0.50
CA GLN A 286 11.15 5.09 -1.72
C GLN A 286 10.72 4.25 -2.93
N TYR A 287 10.62 2.93 -2.79
CA TYR A 287 10.08 2.04 -3.85
C TYR A 287 8.66 2.44 -4.24
N GLY A 288 7.89 2.98 -3.29
CA GLY A 288 6.58 3.57 -3.57
C GLY A 288 6.59 4.66 -4.62
N VAL A 289 7.65 5.48 -4.71
CA VAL A 289 7.78 6.49 -5.77
C VAL A 289 8.00 5.82 -7.11
N TYR A 290 8.92 4.86 -7.21
CA TYR A 290 9.24 4.18 -8.48
C TYR A 290 8.04 3.40 -9.04
N VAL A 291 7.31 2.67 -8.19
CA VAL A 291 6.12 1.95 -8.67
C VAL A 291 5.01 2.90 -9.11
N ARG A 292 4.87 4.07 -8.47
CA ARG A 292 3.91 5.10 -8.90
C ARG A 292 4.31 5.77 -10.20
N MET A 293 5.62 5.97 -10.45
CA MET A 293 6.12 6.43 -11.75
C MET A 293 5.76 5.42 -12.85
N ALA A 294 6.07 4.14 -12.65
CA ALA A 294 5.72 3.08 -13.60
C ALA A 294 4.20 2.99 -13.83
N LEU A 295 3.39 3.07 -12.76
CA LEU A 295 1.93 3.03 -12.83
C LEU A 295 1.36 4.22 -13.63
N ILE A 296 1.87 5.42 -13.41
CA ILE A 296 1.45 6.64 -14.15
C ILE A 296 1.71 6.43 -15.65
N LEU A 297 2.91 5.99 -16.02
CA LEU A 297 3.27 5.73 -17.41
C LEU A 297 2.36 4.67 -18.04
N THR A 298 2.20 3.52 -17.37
CA THR A 298 1.35 2.41 -17.87
C THR A 298 -0.10 2.84 -18.10
N LEU A 299 -0.67 3.65 -17.19
CA LEU A 299 -2.06 4.10 -17.31
C LEU A 299 -2.23 5.18 -18.38
N LEU A 300 -1.26 6.09 -18.54
CA LEU A 300 -1.29 7.11 -19.58
C LEU A 300 -1.18 6.49 -20.96
N GLU A 301 -0.32 5.48 -21.16
CA GLU A 301 -0.22 4.72 -22.42
C GLU A 301 -1.55 4.05 -22.78
N SER A 302 -2.28 3.53 -21.80
CA SER A 302 -3.59 2.88 -22.03
C SER A 302 -4.72 3.85 -22.35
N ALA A 303 -4.50 5.17 -22.22
CA ALA A 303 -5.48 6.21 -22.45
C ALA A 303 -5.36 6.87 -23.83
N GLY A 304 -4.20 6.71 -24.49
CA GLY A 304 -3.96 7.16 -25.88
C GLY A 304 -4.35 6.11 -26.87
#